data_6a0363649ccf531ffa7563290d4068aa
#
_entry.id   6a0363649ccf531ffa7563290d4068aa
#
_cell.length_a   1.000
_cell.length_b   1.000
_cell.length_c   1.000
_cell.angle_alpha   90.00
_cell.angle_beta   90.00
_cell.angle_gamma   90.00
#
_symmetry.space_group_name_H-M   'P 1'
#
loop_
_entity.id
_entity.type
_entity.pdbx_description
1 polymer ?
#
loop_
_entity_poly.entity_id
_entity_poly.type
_entity_poly.pdbx_seq_one_letter_code
_entity_poly.pdbx_strand_id
1 'polypeptide(L)'
;MQGPANDQRRVLLLAGTGDGPRLVKELSRRNWRVSVSVVTATAAKAYAGSPVEHISIGALQGIGGIKAALHQAGPFRWVVDATHPFAARISHDLVTACADLGQPLLRYERRLEPLGAASLLANADALAAQPLQGQRLLLAIGGRRLPALSAAVCRAGAIPYGRALPSPDGVRAALRAGLPPDHL
;
A
#
# COMPACT_ATOMS: atom_id res chain seq x y z
N MET A 1 -13.97 -30.59 -26.95
CA MET A 1 -13.74 -30.50 -25.48
C MET A 1 -12.31 -30.00 -25.27
N GLN A 2 -12.12 -28.71 -25.20
CA GLN A 2 -10.83 -28.14 -24.78
C GLN A 2 -10.97 -27.83 -23.28
N GLY A 3 -10.42 -28.72 -22.46
CA GLY A 3 -10.43 -28.65 -21.03
C GLY A 3 -9.31 -27.77 -20.45
N PRO A 4 -9.11 -27.75 -19.20
CA PRO A 4 -8.86 -26.69 -18.23
C PRO A 4 -7.46 -26.05 -18.21
N ALA A 5 -6.68 -26.09 -19.30
CA ALA A 5 -5.31 -25.55 -19.33
C ALA A 5 -5.25 -24.02 -19.18
N ASN A 6 -6.34 -23.31 -19.49
CA ASN A 6 -6.35 -21.84 -19.45
C ASN A 6 -6.62 -21.26 -18.05
N ASP A 7 -7.22 -22.04 -17.14
CA ASP A 7 -7.46 -21.63 -15.76
C ASP A 7 -6.22 -21.73 -14.86
N GLN A 8 -5.22 -22.51 -15.27
CA GLN A 8 -4.00 -22.72 -14.49
C GLN A 8 -3.06 -21.52 -14.44
N ARG A 9 -3.29 -20.47 -15.23
CA ARG A 9 -2.44 -19.25 -15.29
C ARG A 9 -3.19 -17.98 -14.94
N ARG A 10 -4.13 -18.05 -14.00
CA ARG A 10 -4.81 -16.87 -13.46
C ARG A 10 -4.25 -16.46 -12.11
N VAL A 11 -4.05 -15.15 -11.95
CA VAL A 11 -3.53 -14.54 -10.72
C VAL A 11 -4.48 -13.45 -10.28
N LEU A 12 -4.81 -13.42 -8.99
CA LEU A 12 -5.39 -12.26 -8.34
C LEU A 12 -4.27 -11.43 -7.69
N LEU A 13 -4.08 -10.21 -8.15
CA LEU A 13 -3.12 -9.26 -7.59
C LEU A 13 -3.84 -8.24 -6.71
N LEU A 14 -3.63 -8.27 -5.41
CA LEU A 14 -4.03 -7.19 -4.52
C LEU A 14 -2.96 -6.11 -4.56
N ALA A 15 -3.33 -4.92 -5.04
CA ALA A 15 -2.39 -3.85 -5.31
C ALA A 15 -2.68 -2.62 -4.44
N GLY A 16 -1.65 -1.95 -4.00
CA GLY A 16 -1.74 -0.77 -3.15
C GLY A 16 -0.54 0.17 -3.29
N THR A 17 0.36 -0.14 -4.23
CA THR A 17 1.57 0.64 -4.48
C THR A 17 1.78 0.87 -5.98
N GLY A 18 2.72 1.74 -6.35
CA GLY A 18 3.11 1.96 -7.74
C GLY A 18 3.74 0.73 -8.44
N ASP A 19 4.02 -0.36 -7.70
CA ASP A 19 4.56 -1.58 -8.30
C ASP A 19 3.50 -2.39 -9.04
N GLY A 20 2.22 -2.22 -8.70
CA GLY A 20 1.13 -3.01 -9.26
C GLY A 20 1.12 -3.05 -10.80
N PRO A 21 1.12 -1.90 -11.51
CA PRO A 21 1.15 -1.91 -12.98
C PRO A 21 2.38 -2.60 -13.58
N ARG A 22 3.55 -2.49 -12.92
CA ARG A 22 4.77 -3.19 -13.34
C ARG A 22 4.63 -4.71 -13.19
N LEU A 23 4.08 -5.16 -12.07
CA LEU A 23 3.81 -6.58 -11.82
C LEU A 23 2.82 -7.16 -12.84
N VAL A 24 1.75 -6.42 -13.18
CA VAL A 24 0.81 -6.82 -14.23
C VAL A 24 1.53 -7.04 -15.56
N LYS A 25 2.34 -6.07 -16.00
CA LYS A 25 3.09 -6.18 -17.26
C LYS A 25 4.02 -7.39 -17.26
N GLU A 26 4.73 -7.61 -16.16
CA GLU A 26 5.70 -8.71 -16.06
C GLU A 26 5.02 -10.08 -16.02
N LEU A 27 3.91 -10.22 -15.29
CA LEU A 27 3.11 -11.44 -15.27
C LEU A 27 2.49 -11.72 -16.64
N SER A 28 1.95 -10.71 -17.30
CA SER A 28 1.34 -10.87 -18.63
C SER A 28 2.36 -11.25 -19.71
N ARG A 29 3.60 -10.74 -19.65
CA ARG A 29 4.70 -11.18 -20.54
C ARG A 29 5.01 -12.66 -20.39
N ARG A 30 4.72 -13.24 -19.22
CA ARG A 30 4.86 -14.67 -18.93
C ARG A 30 3.58 -15.46 -19.14
N ASN A 31 2.63 -14.90 -19.90
CA ASN A 31 1.34 -15.52 -20.21
C ASN A 31 0.45 -15.78 -18.98
N TRP A 32 0.55 -14.97 -17.92
CA TRP A 32 -0.39 -14.98 -16.82
C TRP A 32 -1.54 -14.03 -17.11
N ARG A 33 -2.77 -14.46 -16.83
CA ARG A 33 -3.98 -13.62 -16.82
C ARG A 33 -4.11 -12.99 -15.44
N VAL A 34 -4.11 -11.68 -15.38
CA VAL A 34 -4.04 -10.95 -14.11
C VAL A 34 -5.36 -10.20 -13.87
N SER A 35 -6.05 -10.57 -12.80
CA SER A 35 -7.12 -9.78 -12.20
C SER A 35 -6.53 -8.93 -11.07
N VAL A 36 -6.94 -7.67 -10.99
CA VAL A 36 -6.39 -6.71 -10.02
C VAL A 36 -7.48 -6.27 -9.05
N SER A 37 -7.17 -6.24 -7.77
CA SER A 37 -8.01 -5.64 -6.73
C SER A 37 -7.35 -4.38 -6.18
N VAL A 38 -8.07 -3.25 -6.22
CA VAL A 38 -7.63 -1.95 -5.68
C VAL A 38 -8.73 -1.33 -4.84
N VAL A 39 -8.36 -0.48 -3.88
CA VAL A 39 -9.33 0.11 -2.95
C VAL A 39 -10.10 1.27 -3.57
N THR A 40 -9.48 2.06 -4.46
CA THR A 40 -10.06 3.30 -4.98
C THR A 40 -10.08 3.35 -6.51
N ALA A 41 -11.05 4.08 -7.06
CA ALA A 41 -11.11 4.36 -8.49
C ALA A 41 -9.86 5.12 -9.00
N THR A 42 -9.26 5.96 -8.16
CA THR A 42 -8.00 6.64 -8.50
C THR A 42 -6.86 5.64 -8.66
N ALA A 43 -6.77 4.61 -7.80
CA ALA A 43 -5.77 3.56 -7.93
C ALA A 43 -6.00 2.71 -9.19
N ALA A 44 -7.25 2.48 -9.59
CA ALA A 44 -7.58 1.76 -10.82
C ALA A 44 -7.09 2.48 -12.08
N LYS A 45 -7.05 3.82 -12.09
CA LYS A 45 -6.53 4.61 -13.24
C LYS A 45 -5.07 4.28 -13.58
N ALA A 46 -4.27 3.85 -12.61
CA ALA A 46 -2.89 3.45 -12.85
C ALA A 46 -2.74 2.22 -13.77
N TYR A 47 -3.82 1.48 -13.98
CA TYR A 47 -3.87 0.29 -14.84
C TYR A 47 -4.45 0.56 -16.22
N ALA A 48 -4.79 1.82 -16.55
CA ALA A 48 -5.24 2.18 -17.89
C ALA A 48 -4.20 1.77 -18.95
N GLY A 49 -4.62 1.01 -19.95
CA GLY A 49 -3.74 0.45 -20.97
C GLY A 49 -2.85 -0.73 -20.51
N SER A 50 -3.01 -1.22 -19.28
CA SER A 50 -2.34 -2.43 -18.83
C SER A 50 -3.14 -3.68 -19.24
N PRO A 51 -2.47 -4.81 -19.53
CA PRO A 51 -3.13 -6.05 -19.94
C PRO A 51 -3.74 -6.78 -18.73
N VAL A 52 -4.77 -6.20 -18.13
CA VAL A 52 -5.52 -6.80 -17.01
C VAL A 52 -6.77 -7.50 -17.53
N GLU A 53 -7.09 -8.66 -16.96
CA GLU A 53 -8.31 -9.38 -17.26
C GLU A 53 -9.53 -8.70 -16.62
N HIS A 54 -9.39 -8.27 -15.38
CA HIS A 54 -10.44 -7.62 -14.61
C HIS A 54 -9.84 -6.70 -13.54
N ILE A 55 -10.54 -5.61 -13.21
CA ILE A 55 -10.20 -4.72 -12.10
C ILE A 55 -11.40 -4.62 -11.16
N SER A 56 -11.23 -5.07 -9.93
CA SER A 56 -12.18 -4.87 -8.84
C SER A 56 -11.81 -3.62 -8.05
N ILE A 57 -12.79 -2.75 -7.81
CA ILE A 57 -12.60 -1.52 -7.05
C ILE A 57 -13.42 -1.60 -5.77
N GLY A 58 -12.78 -1.35 -4.65
CA GLY A 58 -13.39 -1.37 -3.32
C GLY A 58 -12.55 -2.12 -2.31
N ALA A 59 -12.75 -1.79 -1.04
CA ALA A 59 -12.09 -2.49 0.05
C ALA A 59 -12.73 -3.88 0.25
N LEU A 60 -11.92 -4.91 0.35
CA LEU A 60 -12.37 -6.23 0.76
C LEU A 60 -12.72 -6.20 2.26
N GLN A 61 -13.91 -6.66 2.60
CA GLN A 61 -14.49 -6.57 3.94
C GLN A 61 -13.96 -7.73 4.83
N GLY A 62 -12.69 -7.64 5.24
CA GLY A 62 -12.05 -8.65 6.08
C GLY A 62 -11.96 -10.03 5.44
N ILE A 63 -11.76 -11.06 6.25
CA ILE A 63 -11.59 -12.46 5.81
C ILE A 63 -12.78 -12.95 4.96
N GLY A 64 -14.01 -12.66 5.41
CA GLY A 64 -15.21 -13.06 4.68
C GLY A 64 -15.33 -12.44 3.29
N GLY A 65 -15.04 -11.15 3.17
CA GLY A 65 -15.04 -10.44 1.88
C GLY A 65 -13.95 -10.93 0.93
N ILE A 66 -12.78 -11.30 1.46
CA ILE A 66 -11.70 -11.91 0.66
C ILE A 66 -12.15 -13.27 0.12
N LYS A 67 -12.71 -14.14 0.97
CA LYS A 67 -13.21 -15.45 0.55
C LYS A 67 -14.30 -15.32 -0.53
N ALA A 68 -15.25 -14.40 -0.33
CA ALA A 68 -16.29 -14.13 -1.33
C ALA A 68 -15.71 -13.68 -2.67
N ALA A 69 -14.75 -12.76 -2.67
CA ALA A 69 -14.08 -12.30 -3.88
C ALA A 69 -13.34 -13.44 -4.61
N LEU A 70 -12.65 -14.31 -3.87
CA LEU A 70 -11.97 -15.46 -4.42
C LEU A 70 -12.94 -16.47 -5.05
N HIS A 71 -14.08 -16.72 -4.42
CA HIS A 71 -15.12 -17.60 -4.98
C HIS A 71 -15.80 -17.03 -6.22
N GLN A 72 -16.10 -15.72 -6.22
CA GLN A 72 -16.81 -15.07 -7.32
C GLN A 72 -15.96 -14.91 -8.57
N ALA A 73 -14.68 -14.54 -8.40
CA ALA A 73 -13.78 -14.21 -9.52
C ALA A 73 -12.83 -15.37 -9.90
N GLY A 74 -12.68 -16.39 -9.05
CA GLY A 74 -11.79 -17.53 -9.28
C GLY A 74 -12.26 -18.48 -10.38
N PRO A 75 -11.57 -19.59 -10.59
CA PRO A 75 -10.40 -20.02 -9.83
C PRO A 75 -9.13 -19.22 -10.16
N PHE A 76 -8.26 -19.05 -9.16
CA PHE A 76 -6.93 -18.48 -9.32
C PHE A 76 -5.85 -19.49 -8.97
N ARG A 77 -4.78 -19.54 -9.76
CA ARG A 77 -3.61 -20.35 -9.42
C ARG A 77 -2.85 -19.77 -8.24
N TRP A 78 -2.76 -18.44 -8.18
CA TRP A 78 -2.08 -17.69 -7.14
C TRP A 78 -2.85 -16.44 -6.74
N VAL A 79 -2.81 -16.11 -5.49
CA VAL A 79 -3.10 -14.77 -4.96
C VAL A 79 -1.76 -14.09 -4.67
N VAL A 80 -1.59 -12.87 -5.13
CA VAL A 80 -0.38 -12.07 -4.87
C VAL A 80 -0.76 -10.86 -4.05
N ASP A 81 -0.26 -10.80 -2.83
CA ASP A 81 -0.36 -9.63 -1.97
C ASP A 81 0.78 -8.65 -2.30
N ALA A 82 0.49 -7.63 -3.08
CA ALA A 82 1.36 -6.49 -3.37
C ALA A 82 0.80 -5.20 -2.75
N THR A 83 0.09 -5.30 -1.65
CA THR A 83 -0.39 -4.15 -0.89
C THR A 83 0.78 -3.41 -0.24
N HIS A 84 0.51 -2.18 0.22
CA HIS A 84 1.53 -1.37 0.87
C HIS A 84 2.11 -2.10 2.11
N PRO A 85 3.42 -2.07 2.37
CA PRO A 85 4.03 -2.74 3.53
C PRO A 85 3.38 -2.41 4.88
N PHE A 86 2.80 -1.20 5.02
CA PHE A 86 2.08 -0.79 6.23
C PHE A 86 0.60 -1.19 6.26
N ALA A 87 0.11 -1.90 5.27
CA ALA A 87 -1.25 -2.41 5.22
C ALA A 87 -1.37 -3.79 5.92
N ALA A 88 -0.81 -3.90 7.13
CA ALA A 88 -0.67 -5.15 7.87
C ALA A 88 -2.00 -5.93 8.04
N ARG A 89 -3.12 -5.20 8.23
CA ARG A 89 -4.43 -5.84 8.43
C ARG A 89 -4.87 -6.66 7.22
N ILE A 90 -4.85 -6.08 6.01
CA ILE A 90 -5.27 -6.81 4.82
C ILE A 90 -4.34 -7.99 4.52
N SER A 91 -3.03 -7.85 4.75
CA SER A 91 -2.08 -8.95 4.59
C SER A 91 -2.36 -10.09 5.56
N HIS A 92 -2.68 -9.77 6.83
CA HIS A 92 -3.07 -10.78 7.83
C HIS A 92 -4.38 -11.49 7.42
N ASP A 93 -5.41 -10.72 7.03
CA ASP A 93 -6.70 -11.26 6.59
C ASP A 93 -6.54 -12.16 5.35
N LEU A 94 -5.63 -11.82 4.43
CA LEU A 94 -5.29 -12.63 3.24
C LEU A 94 -4.65 -13.96 3.63
N VAL A 95 -3.69 -13.95 4.55
CA VAL A 95 -3.04 -15.18 5.04
C VAL A 95 -4.10 -16.13 5.59
N THR A 96 -5.01 -15.63 6.44
CA THR A 96 -6.09 -16.44 7.04
C THR A 96 -7.06 -16.94 5.97
N ALA A 97 -7.58 -16.05 5.11
CA ALA A 97 -8.56 -16.42 4.10
C ALA A 97 -8.01 -17.44 3.10
N CYS A 98 -6.77 -17.26 2.66
CA CYS A 98 -6.12 -18.16 1.71
C CYS A 98 -5.79 -19.52 2.35
N ALA A 99 -5.35 -19.54 3.61
CA ALA A 99 -5.12 -20.78 4.34
C ALA A 99 -6.42 -21.61 4.50
N ASP A 100 -7.52 -20.96 4.87
CA ASP A 100 -8.83 -21.61 5.03
C ASP A 100 -9.37 -22.21 3.72
N LEU A 101 -9.01 -21.64 2.57
CA LEU A 101 -9.43 -22.09 1.24
C LEU A 101 -8.41 -23.00 0.55
N GLY A 102 -7.25 -23.25 1.14
CA GLY A 102 -6.15 -23.94 0.47
C GLY A 102 -5.64 -23.16 -0.75
N GLN A 103 -5.86 -21.84 -0.80
CA GLN A 103 -5.47 -20.99 -1.92
C GLN A 103 -4.01 -20.55 -1.79
N PRO A 104 -3.13 -20.84 -2.76
CA PRO A 104 -1.75 -20.40 -2.71
C PRO A 104 -1.62 -18.88 -2.69
N LEU A 105 -0.85 -18.36 -1.71
CA LEU A 105 -0.61 -16.93 -1.50
C LEU A 105 0.89 -16.62 -1.61
N LEU A 106 1.21 -15.54 -2.32
CA LEU A 106 2.55 -14.96 -2.39
C LEU A 106 2.51 -13.53 -1.88
N ARG A 107 3.47 -13.16 -1.03
CA ARG A 107 3.71 -11.78 -0.66
C ARG A 107 4.79 -11.19 -1.54
N TYR A 108 4.48 -10.08 -2.22
CA TYR A 108 5.47 -9.28 -2.94
C TYR A 108 5.93 -8.13 -2.05
N GLU A 109 7.21 -8.10 -1.74
CA GLU A 109 7.84 -7.04 -0.98
C GLU A 109 9.03 -6.46 -1.73
N ARG A 110 9.20 -5.14 -1.61
CA ARG A 110 10.42 -4.50 -2.10
C ARG A 110 11.59 -4.90 -1.22
N ARG A 111 12.74 -5.04 -1.83
CA ARG A 111 13.98 -5.17 -1.06
C ARG A 111 14.14 -3.94 -0.17
N LEU A 112 14.46 -4.17 1.09
CA LEU A 112 14.79 -3.09 2.02
C LEU A 112 16.12 -2.47 1.58
N GLU A 113 16.13 -1.15 1.42
CA GLU A 113 17.36 -0.41 1.20
C GLU A 113 18.12 -0.29 2.53
N PRO A 114 19.45 -0.38 2.50
CA PRO A 114 20.26 -0.09 3.68
C PRO A 114 20.00 1.31 4.21
N LEU A 115 19.98 1.49 5.52
CA LEU A 115 19.77 2.81 6.15
C LEU A 115 20.86 3.83 5.77
N GLY A 116 22.02 3.38 5.31
CA GLY A 116 23.14 4.24 4.97
C GLY A 116 23.55 5.12 6.16
N ALA A 117 23.58 6.43 5.93
CA ALA A 117 23.87 7.43 6.96
C ALA A 117 22.62 7.82 7.80
N ALA A 118 21.44 7.22 7.54
CA ALA A 118 20.24 7.55 8.28
C ALA A 118 20.28 6.99 9.72
N SER A 119 19.79 7.79 10.66
CA SER A 119 19.63 7.37 12.06
C SER A 119 18.23 6.82 12.29
N LEU A 120 18.13 5.71 13.02
CA LEU A 120 16.87 5.14 13.43
C LEU A 120 16.44 5.70 14.77
N LEU A 121 15.28 6.35 14.84
CA LEU A 121 14.67 6.83 16.07
C LEU A 121 13.54 5.88 16.50
N ALA A 122 13.50 5.53 17.77
CA ALA A 122 12.56 4.55 18.28
C ALA A 122 11.11 5.05 18.26
N ASN A 123 10.88 6.34 18.54
CA ASN A 123 9.56 6.94 18.66
C ASN A 123 9.61 8.47 18.52
N ALA A 124 8.44 9.13 18.69
CA ALA A 124 8.30 10.57 18.61
C ALA A 124 9.07 11.32 19.72
N ASP A 125 9.21 10.74 20.89
CA ASP A 125 9.94 11.38 22.00
C ASP A 125 11.46 11.36 21.75
N ALA A 126 11.98 10.29 21.14
CA ALA A 126 13.36 10.24 20.66
C ALA A 126 13.62 11.32 19.58
N LEU A 127 12.62 11.65 18.75
CA LEU A 127 12.72 12.75 17.79
C LEU A 127 12.71 14.10 18.51
N ALA A 128 11.81 14.29 19.48
CA ALA A 128 11.73 15.53 20.27
C ALA A 128 13.01 15.84 21.06
N ALA A 129 13.79 14.82 21.41
CA ALA A 129 15.06 14.97 22.11
C ALA A 129 16.26 15.29 21.18
N GLN A 130 16.07 15.34 19.87
CA GLN A 130 17.15 15.67 18.93
C GLN A 130 17.47 17.17 18.95
N PRO A 131 18.75 17.57 18.78
CA PRO A 131 19.17 18.97 18.74
C PRO A 131 18.85 19.61 17.37
N LEU A 132 17.54 19.89 17.13
CA LEU A 132 17.05 20.35 15.84
C LEU A 132 16.63 21.84 15.84
N GLN A 133 17.03 22.60 16.84
CA GLN A 133 16.65 23.99 17.01
C GLN A 133 16.84 24.82 15.73
N GLY A 134 15.77 25.44 15.25
CA GLY A 134 15.75 26.29 14.06
C GLY A 134 15.87 25.55 12.71
N GLN A 135 16.03 24.24 12.71
CA GLN A 135 16.12 23.45 11.48
C GLN A 135 14.76 23.23 10.82
N ARG A 136 14.73 23.08 9.50
CA ARG A 136 13.55 22.67 8.74
C ARG A 136 13.56 21.17 8.58
N LEU A 137 12.48 20.49 8.99
CA LEU A 137 12.37 19.04 8.94
C LEU A 137 11.21 18.59 8.06
N LEU A 138 11.51 17.87 6.97
CA LEU A 138 10.50 17.29 6.10
C LEU A 138 9.97 15.98 6.68
N LEU A 139 8.68 15.93 6.98
CA LEU A 139 7.95 14.74 7.41
C LEU A 139 7.37 14.00 6.18
N ALA A 140 8.14 13.08 5.61
CA ALA A 140 7.72 12.25 4.48
C ALA A 140 7.01 10.95 4.96
N ILE A 141 5.95 11.10 5.74
CA ILE A 141 5.22 10.02 6.43
C ILE A 141 3.73 10.05 6.09
N GLY A 142 3.03 8.94 6.38
CA GLY A 142 1.57 8.88 6.20
C GLY A 142 0.80 9.73 7.22
N GLY A 143 -0.35 10.24 6.81
CA GLY A 143 -1.18 11.19 7.58
C GLY A 143 -1.56 10.74 8.99
N ARG A 144 -1.62 9.44 9.27
CA ARG A 144 -1.96 8.92 10.63
C ARG A 144 -0.91 9.26 11.69
N ARG A 145 0.37 9.30 11.33
CA ARG A 145 1.48 9.60 12.25
C ARG A 145 1.89 11.07 12.23
N LEU A 146 1.40 11.82 11.26
CA LEU A 146 1.79 13.20 11.03
C LEU A 146 1.56 14.10 12.26
N PRO A 147 0.41 14.05 12.97
CA PRO A 147 0.20 14.91 14.15
C PRO A 147 1.23 14.69 15.27
N ALA A 148 1.49 13.43 15.63
CA ALA A 148 2.44 13.10 16.70
C ALA A 148 3.87 13.52 16.35
N LEU A 149 4.29 13.31 15.09
CA LEU A 149 5.64 13.66 14.66
C LEU A 149 5.80 15.16 14.40
N SER A 150 4.77 15.86 13.90
CA SER A 150 4.78 17.33 13.80
C SER A 150 4.96 17.97 15.19
N ALA A 151 4.19 17.52 16.18
CA ALA A 151 4.34 17.98 17.55
C ALA A 151 5.75 17.68 18.13
N ALA A 152 6.32 16.52 17.83
CA ALA A 152 7.68 16.16 18.27
C ALA A 152 8.75 17.07 17.63
N VAL A 153 8.61 17.37 16.34
CA VAL A 153 9.50 18.32 15.63
C VAL A 153 9.44 19.71 16.26
N CYS A 154 8.24 20.20 16.58
CA CYS A 154 8.09 21.49 17.28
C CYS A 154 8.73 21.47 18.67
N ARG A 155 8.59 20.37 19.43
CA ARG A 155 9.26 20.23 20.76
C ARG A 155 10.79 20.20 20.65
N ALA A 156 11.34 19.68 19.55
CA ALA A 156 12.77 19.75 19.24
C ALA A 156 13.24 21.14 18.79
N GLY A 157 12.33 22.15 18.75
CA GLY A 157 12.63 23.49 18.29
C GLY A 157 12.79 23.63 16.77
N ALA A 158 12.40 22.63 16.01
CA ALA A 158 12.47 22.62 14.56
C ALA A 158 11.15 23.05 13.89
N ILE A 159 11.22 23.38 12.62
CA ILE A 159 10.08 23.81 11.80
C ILE A 159 9.64 22.62 10.94
N PRO A 160 8.42 22.05 11.17
CA PRO A 160 7.95 20.91 10.42
C PRO A 160 7.44 21.32 9.03
N TYR A 161 7.82 20.56 8.02
CA TYR A 161 7.26 20.53 6.68
C TYR A 161 6.67 19.15 6.42
N GLY A 162 5.51 19.07 5.78
CA GLY A 162 4.83 17.82 5.53
C GLY A 162 4.71 17.51 4.03
N ARG A 163 4.85 16.26 3.67
CA ARG A 163 4.47 15.78 2.35
C ARG A 163 3.11 15.10 2.41
N ALA A 164 2.10 15.72 1.83
CA ALA A 164 0.74 15.19 1.73
C ALA A 164 0.45 14.66 0.32
N LEU A 165 -0.48 13.71 0.20
CA LEU A 165 -1.06 13.37 -1.09
C LEU A 165 -1.90 14.56 -1.59
N PRO A 166 -1.91 14.85 -2.89
CA PRO A 166 -2.73 15.92 -3.49
C PRO A 166 -4.22 15.49 -3.54
N SER A 167 -4.79 15.31 -2.36
CA SER A 167 -6.19 14.93 -2.17
C SER A 167 -6.79 15.72 -1.00
N PRO A 168 -8.11 15.96 -0.99
CA PRO A 168 -8.77 16.67 0.11
C PRO A 168 -8.48 16.06 1.49
N ASP A 169 -8.40 14.72 1.59
CA ASP A 169 -8.11 14.02 2.83
C ASP A 169 -6.65 14.17 3.25
N GLY A 170 -5.72 14.13 2.30
CA GLY A 170 -4.29 14.36 2.54
C GLY A 170 -4.03 15.76 3.09
N VAL A 171 -4.59 16.77 2.46
CA VAL A 171 -4.47 18.17 2.90
C VAL A 171 -5.14 18.38 4.27
N ARG A 172 -6.37 17.89 4.46
CA ARG A 172 -7.04 17.97 5.78
C ARG A 172 -6.26 17.29 6.89
N ALA A 173 -5.62 16.14 6.61
CA ALA A 173 -4.78 15.47 7.59
C ALA A 173 -3.56 16.30 7.99
N ALA A 174 -2.93 16.96 7.04
CA ALA A 174 -1.78 17.83 7.30
C ALA A 174 -2.16 19.09 8.10
N LEU A 175 -3.27 19.74 7.74
CA LEU A 175 -3.78 20.90 8.49
C LEU A 175 -4.16 20.52 9.93
N ARG A 176 -4.82 19.36 10.14
CA ARG A 176 -5.08 18.84 11.50
C ARG A 176 -3.82 18.49 12.29
N ALA A 177 -2.72 18.22 11.61
CA ALA A 177 -1.42 18.01 12.25
C ALA A 177 -0.69 19.33 12.62
N GLY A 178 -1.34 20.47 12.42
CA GLY A 178 -0.79 21.79 12.71
C GLY A 178 0.21 22.30 11.68
N LEU A 179 0.24 21.70 10.48
CA LEU A 179 1.08 22.20 9.39
C LEU A 179 0.34 23.33 8.65
N PRO A 180 0.91 24.53 8.52
CA PRO A 180 0.33 25.59 7.71
C PRO A 180 0.42 25.24 6.21
N PRO A 181 -0.43 25.84 5.34
CA PRO A 181 -0.48 25.51 3.91
C PRO A 181 0.85 25.67 3.16
N ASP A 182 1.66 26.62 3.55
CA ASP A 182 2.99 26.91 2.97
C ASP A 182 4.09 25.92 3.44
N HIS A 183 3.76 25.02 4.34
CA HIS A 183 4.62 23.92 4.78
C HIS A 183 4.21 22.55 4.20
N LEU A 184 3.38 22.53 3.13
CA LEU A 184 2.89 21.31 2.48
C LEU A 184 3.48 21.10 1.10
#